data_0ac71681a0881b71e249e288355ce40b
#
_entry.id   0ac71681a0881b71e249e288355ce40b
#
_cell.length_a   1.000
_cell.length_b   1.000
_cell.length_c   1.000
_cell.angle_alpha   90.00
_cell.angle_beta   90.00
_cell.angle_gamma   90.00
#
_symmetry.space_group_name_H-M   'P 1'
#
loop_
_entity.id
_entity.type
_entity.pdbx_description
1 polymer ?
#
loop_
_entity_poly.entity_id
_entity_poly.type
_entity_poly.pdbx_seq_one_letter_code
_entity_poly.pdbx_strand_id
1 'polypeptide(L)'
;DHIVVVHNGIIENHEPLREMLQTRGYVFVSATDTEVIAHLVHWELEQGGTLREAVLRAIPQRRGAYGTVIMDSRDPGTLLAARSGSPLVIGLGMGENFIASDQLALLPVTRRFIFLEEGDIAEVTRRTVEIFDKSGAQVKRQEIESNLQYDAGDKGIYRHYMQKEIYEQPNAIKNTLSGRISH
;
A
#
# COMPACT_ATOMS: atom_id res chain seq x y z
N ASP A 1 6.32 -15.50 -14.49
CA ASP A 1 5.29 -15.22 -13.47
C ASP A 1 4.46 -14.01 -13.92
N HIS A 2 3.18 -14.03 -13.59
CA HIS A 2 2.22 -13.02 -14.02
C HIS A 2 1.74 -12.13 -12.85
N ILE A 3 2.25 -12.36 -11.64
CA ILE A 3 1.96 -11.53 -10.48
C ILE A 3 2.94 -10.35 -10.45
N VAL A 4 2.40 -9.16 -10.40
CA VAL A 4 3.14 -7.90 -10.31
C VAL A 4 2.89 -7.30 -8.93
N VAL A 5 3.94 -6.84 -8.27
CA VAL A 5 3.88 -6.30 -6.90
C VAL A 5 4.61 -4.97 -6.81
N VAL A 6 3.97 -4.00 -6.16
CA VAL A 6 4.59 -2.78 -5.65
C VAL A 6 4.54 -2.85 -4.12
N HIS A 7 5.65 -2.58 -3.45
CA HIS A 7 5.81 -2.78 -2.02
C HIS A 7 6.57 -1.63 -1.37
N ASN A 8 6.01 -1.13 -0.29
CA ASN A 8 6.65 -0.24 0.67
C ASN A 8 6.70 -0.93 2.03
N GLY A 9 7.87 -1.07 2.63
CA GLY A 9 8.04 -1.69 3.92
C GLY A 9 9.04 -2.83 3.92
N ILE A 10 8.93 -3.72 4.89
CA ILE A 10 9.85 -4.86 5.05
C ILE A 10 9.05 -6.11 5.44
N ILE A 11 9.30 -7.23 4.76
CA ILE A 11 8.84 -8.56 5.16
C ILE A 11 9.94 -9.23 5.97
N GLU A 12 9.83 -9.17 7.29
CA GLU A 12 10.86 -9.63 8.24
C GLU A 12 11.16 -11.12 8.10
N ASN A 13 10.16 -11.93 7.75
CA ASN A 13 10.32 -13.37 7.56
C ASN A 13 10.49 -13.78 6.09
N HIS A 14 11.08 -12.91 5.26
CA HIS A 14 11.24 -13.18 3.83
C HIS A 14 12.19 -14.37 3.55
N GLU A 15 13.24 -14.58 4.36
CA GLU A 15 14.18 -15.69 4.16
C GLU A 15 13.53 -17.08 4.35
N PRO A 16 12.83 -17.38 5.47
CA PRO A 16 12.11 -18.65 5.59
C PRO A 16 11.05 -18.88 4.50
N LEU A 17 10.36 -17.82 4.08
CA LEU A 17 9.39 -17.92 2.99
C LEU A 17 10.08 -18.19 1.65
N ARG A 18 11.23 -17.59 1.39
CA ARG A 18 12.07 -17.84 0.22
C ARG A 18 12.51 -19.30 0.16
N GLU A 19 13.05 -19.83 1.23
CA GLU A 19 13.47 -21.23 1.32
C GLU A 19 12.30 -22.19 1.04
N MET A 20 11.16 -21.92 1.67
CA MET A 20 9.93 -22.69 1.46
C MET A 20 9.48 -22.67 -0.01
N LEU A 21 9.52 -21.52 -0.66
CA LEU A 21 9.14 -21.37 -2.07
C LEU A 21 10.16 -22.03 -3.02
N GLN A 22 11.46 -21.95 -2.70
CA GLN A 22 12.51 -22.65 -3.45
C GLN A 22 12.34 -24.17 -3.41
N THR A 23 11.95 -24.75 -2.27
CA THR A 23 11.64 -26.19 -2.21
C THR A 23 10.44 -26.60 -3.06
N ARG A 24 9.60 -25.63 -3.45
CA ARG A 24 8.45 -25.79 -4.36
C ARG A 24 8.79 -25.47 -5.82
N GLY A 25 10.08 -25.24 -6.13
CA GLY A 25 10.54 -25.00 -7.48
C GLY A 25 10.54 -23.56 -7.95
N TYR A 26 10.25 -22.58 -7.07
CA TYR A 26 10.37 -21.17 -7.41
C TYR A 26 11.83 -20.73 -7.53
N VAL A 27 12.16 -20.07 -8.64
CA VAL A 27 13.49 -19.54 -8.90
C VAL A 27 13.48 -18.04 -8.61
N PHE A 28 14.33 -17.61 -7.70
CA PHE A 28 14.49 -16.20 -7.33
C PHE A 28 15.61 -15.56 -8.15
N VAL A 29 15.35 -14.36 -8.67
CA VAL A 29 16.30 -13.61 -9.50
C VAL A 29 16.83 -12.37 -8.78
N SER A 30 16.25 -12.01 -7.63
CA SER A 30 16.68 -10.90 -6.80
C SER A 30 16.84 -11.31 -5.34
N ALA A 31 17.48 -10.44 -4.54
CA ALA A 31 17.59 -10.59 -3.10
C ALA A 31 16.44 -9.88 -2.35
N THR A 32 15.50 -9.26 -3.05
CA THR A 32 14.43 -8.44 -2.42
C THR A 32 13.39 -9.31 -1.74
N ASP A 33 12.85 -8.82 -0.64
CA ASP A 33 11.69 -9.39 0.04
C ASP A 33 10.40 -9.25 -0.80
N THR A 34 10.35 -8.27 -1.69
CA THR A 34 9.23 -8.04 -2.61
C THR A 34 9.01 -9.22 -3.55
N GLU A 35 10.08 -9.85 -4.04
CA GLU A 35 9.98 -11.03 -4.90
C GLU A 35 9.34 -12.23 -4.17
N VAL A 36 9.58 -12.33 -2.86
CA VAL A 36 8.91 -13.34 -2.02
C VAL A 36 7.39 -13.15 -2.02
N ILE A 37 6.92 -11.89 -1.98
CA ILE A 37 5.47 -11.61 -2.03
C ILE A 37 4.88 -12.09 -3.36
N ALA A 38 5.54 -11.79 -4.47
CA ALA A 38 5.06 -12.18 -5.80
C ALA A 38 4.94 -13.70 -5.94
N HIS A 39 5.97 -14.44 -5.52
CA HIS A 39 5.97 -15.89 -5.57
C HIS A 39 4.98 -16.52 -4.59
N LEU A 40 4.84 -15.97 -3.37
CA LEU A 40 3.89 -16.46 -2.38
C LEU A 40 2.44 -16.32 -2.88
N VAL A 41 2.10 -15.14 -3.42
CA VAL A 41 0.76 -14.91 -3.98
C VAL A 41 0.51 -15.80 -5.20
N HIS A 42 1.50 -15.98 -6.08
CA HIS A 42 1.40 -16.90 -7.20
C HIS A 42 1.17 -18.34 -6.71
N TRP A 43 1.93 -18.79 -5.73
CA TRP A 43 1.76 -20.14 -5.18
C TRP A 43 0.36 -20.35 -4.59
N GLU A 44 -0.14 -19.36 -3.83
CA GLU A 44 -1.51 -19.42 -3.30
C GLU A 44 -2.58 -19.41 -4.40
N LEU A 45 -2.34 -18.65 -5.48
CA LEU A 45 -3.26 -18.60 -6.62
C LEU A 45 -3.33 -19.95 -7.35
N GLU A 46 -2.21 -20.65 -7.49
CA GLU A 46 -2.15 -22.01 -8.08
C GLU A 46 -2.87 -23.07 -7.23
N GLN A 47 -3.13 -22.80 -5.93
CA GLN A 47 -4.01 -23.67 -5.11
C GLN A 47 -5.50 -23.49 -5.46
N GLY A 48 -5.82 -22.60 -6.37
CA GLY A 48 -7.19 -22.30 -6.84
C GLY A 48 -7.81 -21.08 -6.17
N GLY A 49 -8.88 -20.60 -6.80
CA GLY A 49 -9.61 -19.42 -6.37
C GLY A 49 -9.21 -18.13 -7.12
N THR A 50 -9.67 -17.02 -6.59
CA THR A 50 -9.43 -15.68 -7.14
C THR A 50 -8.11 -15.08 -6.60
N LEU A 51 -7.60 -14.02 -7.26
CA LEU A 51 -6.43 -13.27 -6.75
C LEU A 51 -6.68 -12.75 -5.33
N ARG A 52 -7.89 -12.28 -5.03
CA ARG A 52 -8.27 -11.84 -3.69
C ARG A 52 -8.11 -12.96 -2.66
N GLU A 53 -8.62 -14.14 -2.94
CA GLU A 53 -8.50 -15.30 -2.05
C GLU A 53 -7.05 -15.73 -1.87
N ALA A 54 -6.25 -15.68 -2.92
CA ALA A 54 -4.81 -15.95 -2.84
C ALA A 54 -4.09 -14.93 -1.95
N VAL A 55 -4.39 -13.64 -2.09
CA VAL A 55 -3.84 -12.57 -1.25
C VAL A 55 -4.28 -12.74 0.20
N LEU A 56 -5.56 -13.07 0.46
CA LEU A 56 -6.07 -13.36 1.81
C LEU A 56 -5.33 -14.53 2.47
N ARG A 57 -4.97 -15.57 1.73
CA ARG A 57 -4.18 -16.71 2.25
C ARG A 57 -2.70 -16.38 2.43
N ALA A 58 -2.15 -15.50 1.58
CA ALA A 58 -0.75 -15.10 1.65
C ALA A 58 -0.45 -14.14 2.82
N ILE A 59 -1.40 -13.27 3.19
CA ILE A 59 -1.19 -12.24 4.24
C ILE A 59 -0.78 -12.82 5.59
N PRO A 60 -1.47 -13.84 6.17
CA PRO A 60 -1.13 -14.36 7.49
C PRO A 60 0.25 -15.03 7.55
N GLN A 61 0.83 -15.38 6.41
CA GLN A 61 2.15 -16.02 6.33
C GLN A 61 3.29 -15.00 6.40
N ARG A 62 3.00 -13.71 6.24
CA ARG A 62 3.99 -12.62 6.23
C ARG A 62 4.04 -11.94 7.60
N ARG A 63 5.24 -11.55 8.01
CA ARG A 63 5.49 -10.74 9.22
C ARG A 63 6.20 -9.47 8.80
N GLY A 64 5.91 -8.36 9.48
CA GLY A 64 6.53 -7.07 9.24
C GLY A 64 5.52 -5.98 8.90
N ALA A 65 6.03 -4.77 8.65
CA ALA A 65 5.23 -3.62 8.26
C ALA A 65 5.33 -3.40 6.75
N TYR A 66 4.18 -3.39 6.09
CA TYR A 66 4.12 -3.24 4.63
C TYR A 66 2.83 -2.55 4.14
N GLY A 67 2.99 -1.86 3.03
CA GLY A 67 1.90 -1.47 2.14
C GLY A 67 2.18 -2.07 0.77
N THR A 68 1.34 -2.99 0.30
CA THR A 68 1.54 -3.67 -0.99
C THR A 68 0.37 -3.47 -1.92
N VAL A 69 0.67 -3.33 -3.22
CA VAL A 69 -0.32 -3.41 -4.28
C VAL A 69 0.07 -4.56 -5.22
N ILE A 70 -0.88 -5.41 -5.52
CA ILE A 70 -0.70 -6.67 -6.24
C ILE A 70 -1.66 -6.69 -7.43
N MET A 71 -1.17 -7.13 -8.57
CA MET A 71 -1.92 -7.29 -9.80
C MET A 71 -1.58 -8.62 -10.46
N ASP A 72 -2.57 -9.27 -11.05
CA ASP A 72 -2.33 -10.34 -12.04
C ASP A 72 -2.32 -9.71 -13.43
N SER A 73 -1.22 -9.84 -14.16
CA SER A 73 -1.10 -9.29 -15.53
C SER A 73 -2.07 -9.93 -16.53
N ARG A 74 -2.70 -11.04 -16.18
CA ARG A 74 -3.78 -11.68 -16.97
C ARG A 74 -5.14 -11.00 -16.77
N ASP A 75 -5.31 -10.30 -15.62
CA ASP A 75 -6.47 -9.45 -15.32
C ASP A 75 -6.00 -8.07 -14.80
N PRO A 76 -5.50 -7.20 -15.69
CA PRO A 76 -4.93 -5.90 -15.28
C PRO A 76 -6.00 -4.89 -14.84
N GLY A 77 -7.27 -5.25 -14.89
CA GLY A 77 -8.39 -4.42 -14.45
C GLY A 77 -8.59 -4.37 -12.94
N THR A 78 -7.94 -5.27 -12.20
CA THR A 78 -8.12 -5.45 -10.76
C THR A 78 -6.79 -5.30 -10.02
N LEU A 79 -6.75 -4.43 -9.01
CA LEU A 79 -5.63 -4.26 -8.09
C LEU A 79 -6.04 -4.71 -6.68
N LEU A 80 -5.19 -5.45 -6.01
CA LEU A 80 -5.33 -5.80 -4.60
C LEU A 80 -4.34 -4.98 -3.78
N ALA A 81 -4.85 -4.10 -2.91
CA ALA A 81 -4.03 -3.34 -1.96
C ALA A 81 -4.13 -3.98 -0.57
N ALA A 82 -3.02 -4.21 0.09
CA ALA A 82 -2.98 -4.78 1.43
C ALA A 82 -2.08 -3.95 2.35
N ARG A 83 -2.61 -3.64 3.55
CA ARG A 83 -1.92 -2.81 4.54
C ARG A 83 -1.63 -3.60 5.82
N SER A 84 -0.39 -3.44 6.31
CA SER A 84 0.01 -3.78 7.68
C SER A 84 1.15 -2.83 8.10
N GLY A 85 0.96 -2.05 9.15
CA GLY A 85 1.94 -1.07 9.64
C GLY A 85 2.11 0.16 8.73
N SER A 86 2.51 -0.02 7.48
CA SER A 86 2.70 1.08 6.53
C SER A 86 1.36 1.63 6.00
N PRO A 87 1.18 2.95 5.89
CA PRO A 87 -0.07 3.53 5.43
C PRO A 87 -0.36 3.21 3.95
N LEU A 88 -1.64 3.05 3.63
CA LEU A 88 -2.17 3.04 2.27
C LEU A 88 -3.47 3.83 2.22
N VAL A 89 -3.64 4.59 1.16
CA VAL A 89 -4.82 5.40 0.89
C VAL A 89 -5.33 5.13 -0.52
N ILE A 90 -6.64 5.07 -0.67
CA ILE A 90 -7.33 4.96 -1.95
C ILE A 90 -7.91 6.31 -2.29
N GLY A 91 -7.55 6.85 -3.44
CA GLY A 91 -8.15 8.05 -4.02
C GLY A 91 -9.30 7.67 -4.94
N LEU A 92 -10.47 8.26 -4.72
CA LEU A 92 -11.66 8.03 -5.54
C LEU A 92 -11.74 9.08 -6.65
N GLY A 93 -11.67 8.63 -7.90
CA GLY A 93 -11.78 9.48 -9.08
C GLY A 93 -13.10 9.25 -9.85
N MET A 94 -13.21 9.88 -11.01
CA MET A 94 -14.34 9.70 -11.93
C MET A 94 -13.98 8.70 -13.03
N GLY A 95 -14.44 7.44 -12.86
CA GLY A 95 -14.12 6.34 -13.80
C GLY A 95 -12.70 5.79 -13.65
N GLU A 96 -12.04 6.13 -12.58
CA GLU A 96 -10.72 5.64 -12.18
C GLU A 96 -10.55 5.76 -10.66
N ASN A 97 -9.70 4.90 -10.08
CA ASN A 97 -9.32 4.95 -8.69
C ASN A 97 -7.80 4.85 -8.57
N PHE A 98 -7.27 5.39 -7.50
CA PHE A 98 -5.84 5.53 -7.28
C PHE A 98 -5.44 4.89 -5.94
N ILE A 99 -4.20 4.40 -5.85
CA ILE A 99 -3.64 3.87 -4.61
C ILE A 99 -2.29 4.54 -4.38
N ALA A 100 -2.06 5.04 -3.16
CA ALA A 100 -0.79 5.61 -2.76
C ALA A 100 -0.51 5.35 -1.28
N SER A 101 0.72 5.55 -0.85
CA SER A 101 1.11 5.52 0.56
C SER A 101 0.73 6.81 1.30
N ASP A 102 0.54 7.93 0.56
CA ASP A 102 0.17 9.23 1.12
C ASP A 102 -0.83 9.95 0.19
N GLN A 103 -1.85 10.61 0.79
CA GLN A 103 -2.83 11.39 0.06
C GLN A 103 -2.22 12.57 -0.72
N LEU A 104 -1.10 13.13 -0.26
CA LEU A 104 -0.42 14.24 -0.93
C LEU A 104 -0.04 13.88 -2.37
N ALA A 105 0.33 12.63 -2.62
CA ALA A 105 0.65 12.16 -3.97
C ALA A 105 -0.56 12.19 -4.91
N LEU A 106 -1.78 12.12 -4.37
CA LEU A 106 -3.02 12.01 -5.12
C LEU A 106 -3.84 13.32 -5.16
N LEU A 107 -3.49 14.35 -4.36
CA LEU A 107 -4.18 15.64 -4.36
C LEU A 107 -4.33 16.29 -5.76
N PRO A 108 -3.36 16.12 -6.69
CA PRO A 108 -3.52 16.63 -8.07
C PRO A 108 -4.67 16.02 -8.85
N VAL A 109 -5.13 14.84 -8.48
CA VAL A 109 -6.12 14.06 -9.24
C VAL A 109 -7.43 13.85 -8.51
N THR A 110 -7.42 13.84 -7.16
CA THR A 110 -8.64 13.71 -6.35
C THR A 110 -8.48 14.31 -4.96
N ARG A 111 -9.60 14.67 -4.34
CA ARG A 111 -9.68 15.07 -2.93
C ARG A 111 -10.48 14.10 -2.07
N ARG A 112 -11.05 13.05 -2.68
CA ARG A 112 -11.87 12.04 -2.01
C ARG A 112 -11.01 10.82 -1.73
N PHE A 113 -10.91 10.45 -0.46
CA PHE A 113 -10.00 9.41 0.00
C PHE A 113 -10.69 8.41 0.92
N ILE A 114 -10.24 7.16 0.85
CA ILE A 114 -10.49 6.13 1.84
C ILE A 114 -9.13 5.71 2.41
N PHE A 115 -8.94 5.88 3.71
CA PHE A 115 -7.75 5.40 4.40
C PHE A 115 -7.97 3.96 4.85
N LEU A 116 -7.11 3.06 4.41
CA LEU A 116 -7.16 1.68 4.86
C LEU A 116 -6.75 1.59 6.33
N GLU A 117 -7.46 0.77 7.10
CA GLU A 117 -7.11 0.47 8.49
C GLU A 117 -6.13 -0.71 8.55
N GLU A 118 -5.63 -1.00 9.76
CA GLU A 118 -4.66 -2.08 9.99
C GLU A 118 -5.25 -3.45 9.63
N GLY A 119 -4.56 -4.14 8.72
CA GLY A 119 -4.97 -5.45 8.23
C GLY A 119 -6.01 -5.42 7.11
N ASP A 120 -6.38 -4.24 6.62
CA ASP A 120 -7.31 -4.12 5.49
C ASP A 120 -6.69 -4.61 4.18
N ILE A 121 -7.56 -5.22 3.38
CA ILE A 121 -7.31 -5.56 1.99
C ILE A 121 -8.38 -4.86 1.16
N ALA A 122 -7.97 -4.13 0.13
CA ALA A 122 -8.90 -3.51 -0.80
C ALA A 122 -8.74 -4.11 -2.20
N GLU A 123 -9.86 -4.53 -2.78
CA GLU A 123 -9.98 -4.83 -4.20
C GLU A 123 -10.43 -3.58 -4.92
N VAL A 124 -9.57 -3.08 -5.80
CA VAL A 124 -9.73 -1.80 -6.48
C VAL A 124 -9.79 -2.02 -7.97
N THR A 125 -10.90 -1.61 -8.57
CA THR A 125 -11.06 -1.55 -10.03
C THR A 125 -11.20 -0.10 -10.47
N ARG A 126 -11.36 0.15 -11.75
CA ARG A 126 -11.64 1.50 -12.27
C ARG A 126 -12.94 2.11 -11.73
N ARG A 127 -13.90 1.27 -11.29
CA ARG A 127 -15.26 1.71 -10.91
C ARG A 127 -15.64 1.40 -9.48
N THR A 128 -15.01 0.40 -8.88
CA THR A 128 -15.38 -0.12 -7.56
C THR A 128 -14.19 -0.17 -6.63
N VAL A 129 -14.47 0.00 -5.35
CA VAL A 129 -13.55 -0.24 -4.24
C VAL A 129 -14.29 -1.10 -3.23
N GLU A 130 -13.82 -2.31 -3.00
CA GLU A 130 -14.33 -3.21 -1.99
C GLU A 130 -13.23 -3.48 -0.96
N ILE A 131 -13.58 -3.36 0.31
CA ILE A 131 -12.59 -3.48 1.40
C ILE A 131 -12.98 -4.64 2.28
N PHE A 132 -11.99 -5.44 2.64
CA PHE A 132 -12.10 -6.61 3.50
C PHE A 132 -11.15 -6.44 4.67
N ASP A 133 -11.59 -6.84 5.85
CA ASP A 133 -10.74 -6.88 7.03
C ASP A 133 -9.83 -8.13 7.04
N LYS A 134 -9.00 -8.24 8.06
CA LYS A 134 -8.08 -9.38 8.25
C LYS A 134 -8.77 -10.75 8.37
N SER A 135 -10.09 -10.79 8.63
CA SER A 135 -10.88 -12.03 8.64
C SER A 135 -11.42 -12.39 7.25
N GLY A 136 -11.28 -11.50 6.28
CA GLY A 136 -11.88 -11.60 4.95
C GLY A 136 -13.34 -11.14 4.89
N ALA A 137 -13.87 -10.56 5.96
CA ALA A 137 -15.21 -9.99 5.97
C ALA A 137 -15.21 -8.64 5.23
N GLN A 138 -16.21 -8.42 4.37
CA GLN A 138 -16.37 -7.15 3.70
C GLN A 138 -16.75 -6.06 4.71
N VAL A 139 -16.02 -4.95 4.69
CA VAL A 139 -16.19 -3.82 5.60
C VAL A 139 -16.33 -2.51 4.82
N LYS A 140 -16.93 -1.52 5.46
CA LYS A 140 -16.96 -0.15 4.93
C LYS A 140 -16.00 0.72 5.71
N ARG A 141 -15.22 1.52 5.00
CA ARG A 141 -14.38 2.57 5.58
C ARG A 141 -14.93 3.93 5.20
N GLN A 142 -14.68 4.91 6.06
CA GLN A 142 -15.17 6.26 5.85
C GLN A 142 -14.47 6.89 4.65
N GLU A 143 -15.26 7.46 3.75
CA GLU A 143 -14.77 8.37 2.74
C GLU A 143 -14.55 9.74 3.37
N ILE A 144 -13.37 10.33 3.14
CA ILE A 144 -12.96 11.62 3.68
C ILE A 144 -12.63 12.54 2.51
N GLU A 145 -13.18 13.75 2.55
CA GLU A 145 -12.76 14.82 1.65
C GLU A 145 -11.60 15.60 2.28
N SER A 146 -10.45 15.62 1.61
CA SER A 146 -9.26 16.29 2.10
C SER A 146 -9.37 17.81 1.91
N ASN A 147 -9.19 18.54 2.99
CA ASN A 147 -9.08 20.00 3.00
C ASN A 147 -7.65 20.51 2.81
N LEU A 148 -6.69 19.59 2.60
CA LEU A 148 -5.30 19.98 2.36
C LEU A 148 -5.21 20.78 1.05
N GLN A 149 -4.48 21.90 1.10
CA GLN A 149 -4.18 22.65 -0.10
C GLN A 149 -3.07 21.94 -0.87
N TYR A 150 -3.15 22.00 -2.20
CA TYR A 150 -2.13 21.41 -3.11
C TYR A 150 -0.74 21.97 -2.85
N ASP A 151 -0.65 23.20 -2.35
CA ASP A 151 0.60 23.89 -1.98
C ASP A 151 1.43 23.13 -0.91
N ALA A 152 0.79 22.24 -0.13
CA ALA A 152 1.52 21.37 0.81
C ALA A 152 2.48 20.41 0.07
N GLY A 153 2.17 20.06 -1.18
CA GLY A 153 3.02 19.25 -2.05
C GLY A 153 3.89 20.06 -3.01
N ASP A 154 3.82 21.42 -3.01
CA ASP A 154 4.67 22.22 -3.86
C ASP A 154 6.11 22.27 -3.33
N LYS A 155 7.09 22.15 -4.21
CA LYS A 155 8.51 22.31 -3.89
C LYS A 155 8.87 23.76 -3.47
N GLY A 156 8.03 24.72 -3.83
CA GLY A 156 8.33 26.15 -3.67
C GLY A 156 9.62 26.52 -4.40
N ILE A 157 10.52 27.22 -3.70
CA ILE A 157 11.81 27.66 -4.25
C ILE A 157 12.85 26.53 -4.29
N TYR A 158 12.56 25.34 -3.77
CA TYR A 158 13.53 24.26 -3.63
C TYR A 158 13.54 23.34 -4.86
N ARG A 159 14.74 22.87 -5.21
CA ARG A 159 14.92 21.96 -6.35
C ARG A 159 14.35 20.55 -6.07
N HIS A 160 14.42 20.11 -4.81
CA HIS A 160 14.03 18.77 -4.36
C HIS A 160 13.13 18.85 -3.12
N TYR A 161 12.16 17.94 -2.99
CA TYR A 161 11.29 17.86 -1.80
C TYR A 161 12.09 17.65 -0.53
N MET A 162 13.07 16.74 -0.51
CA MET A 162 13.94 16.51 0.64
C MET A 162 14.68 17.79 1.07
N GLN A 163 15.11 18.62 0.11
CA GLN A 163 15.74 19.91 0.42
C GLN A 163 14.75 20.84 1.13
N LYS A 164 13.51 20.94 0.61
CA LYS A 164 12.43 21.70 1.26
C LYS A 164 12.21 21.21 2.69
N GLU A 165 12.01 19.91 2.87
CA GLU A 165 11.77 19.28 4.16
C GLU A 165 12.89 19.55 5.18
N ILE A 166 14.15 19.50 4.76
CA ILE A 166 15.29 19.84 5.61
C ILE A 166 15.20 21.29 6.12
N TYR A 167 14.87 22.24 5.25
CA TYR A 167 14.75 23.65 5.64
C TYR A 167 13.46 23.94 6.43
N GLU A 168 12.42 23.12 6.28
CA GLU A 168 11.17 23.24 7.03
C GLU A 168 11.21 22.61 8.43
N GLN A 169 12.24 21.79 8.75
CA GLN A 169 12.37 21.12 10.05
C GLN A 169 12.18 22.03 11.27
N PRO A 170 12.75 23.24 11.34
CA PRO A 170 12.56 24.13 12.48
C PRO A 170 11.07 24.47 12.71
N ASN A 171 10.34 24.72 11.63
CA ASN A 171 8.91 25.01 11.70
C ASN A 171 8.08 23.77 12.05
N ALA A 172 8.43 22.61 11.50
CA ALA A 172 7.78 21.33 11.81
C ALA A 172 7.94 20.99 13.30
N ILE A 173 9.16 21.14 13.85
CA ILE A 173 9.42 20.93 15.27
C ILE A 173 8.63 21.92 16.12
N LYS A 174 8.66 23.22 15.77
CA LYS A 174 7.89 24.25 16.48
C LYS A 174 6.41 23.93 16.51
N ASN A 175 5.81 23.53 15.38
CA ASN A 175 4.39 23.18 15.27
C ASN A 175 4.06 21.93 16.09
N THR A 176 4.94 20.92 16.09
CA THR A 176 4.76 19.70 16.89
C THR A 176 4.81 19.97 18.38
N LEU A 177 5.63 20.90 18.81
CA LEU A 177 5.79 21.28 20.22
C LEU A 177 4.71 22.28 20.68
N SER A 178 4.08 23.01 19.76
CA SER A 178 3.02 23.97 20.08
C SER A 178 1.84 23.30 20.81
N GLY A 179 1.56 23.78 22.01
CA GLY A 179 0.48 23.21 22.86
C GLY A 179 0.86 21.96 23.65
N ARG A 180 2.11 21.43 23.49
CA ARG A 180 2.61 20.27 24.28
C ARG A 180 3.61 20.68 25.36
N ILE A 181 4.21 21.84 25.24
CA ILE A 181 5.11 22.41 26.26
C ILE A 181 4.39 23.64 26.85
N SER A 182 3.91 23.54 28.08
CA SER A 182 3.50 24.70 28.90
C SER A 182 4.76 25.35 29.47
N HIS A 183 4.86 26.67 29.36
CA HIS A 183 5.88 27.46 30.04
C HIS A 183 5.66 27.45 31.54
#